data_9605a17e6bc753109bf9a2cc4275743b
#
_entry.id   9605a17e6bc753109bf9a2cc4275743b
#
_cell.length_a   1.000
_cell.length_b   1.000
_cell.length_c   1.000
_cell.angle_alpha   90.00
_cell.angle_beta   90.00
_cell.angle_gamma   90.00
#
_symmetry.space_group_name_H-M   'P 1'
#
loop_
_entity.id
_entity.type
_entity.pdbx_description
1 polymer ?
#
loop_
_entity_poly.entity_id
_entity_poly.type
_entity_poly.pdbx_seq_one_letter_code
_entity_poly.pdbx_strand_id
1 'polypeptide(L)'
;MPQISQRGTNMPQSPIRKLAPLAARAAERGIHIYHLNIGQPDLPTPTIALDAIRNFKRTVLEYTPSQGFLSYRRKLVDFYAHYNIHTTPEDIIITSGGSEAVLFAFMSTLNPGDEILITEPFYANYLAFAISAGAVIKPITTTINEGFCLPKVEEMEKLITPRTRAIMICNPNNPTGYLYTRREMNQIRDLVKKYDLYLFSDEVYRDFIYTGSPYISAMHLEGIEQNVVLIDSVSKRYSECGIRIGALITKNEQVRQTVMKFCQARLSPPLVGQIAAEASLQSGEDYLRDVYDEYVERRKFLIDSINRIPGVYSPIPMGAFYTVVQLPVDDSEKFCAWCLTDFSYENQTIMMAPASGFYMTPGMGHNEVRLAYVLKKDDLAQAVNVLARALEAYPGKTI
;
A
#
# COMPACT_ATOMS: atom_id res chain seq x y z
N MET A 1 -22.00 22.29 23.19
CA MET A 1 -21.24 22.26 21.93
C MET A 1 -21.73 21.09 21.09
N PRO A 2 -21.86 21.21 19.77
CA PRO A 2 -22.20 20.10 18.91
C PRO A 2 -21.21 18.93 19.10
N GLN A 3 -21.69 17.71 19.05
CA GLN A 3 -20.86 16.51 19.18
C GLN A 3 -20.44 16.02 17.79
N ILE A 4 -19.22 15.50 17.68
CA ILE A 4 -18.75 14.81 16.47
C ILE A 4 -19.45 13.45 16.33
N SER A 5 -19.52 12.92 15.09
CA SER A 5 -20.16 11.63 14.84
C SER A 5 -19.35 10.48 15.47
N GLN A 6 -20.02 9.38 15.79
CA GLN A 6 -19.36 8.15 16.26
C GLN A 6 -18.29 7.66 15.27
N ARG A 7 -18.56 7.78 13.96
CA ARG A 7 -17.59 7.47 12.90
C ARG A 7 -16.33 8.35 13.00
N GLY A 8 -16.51 9.65 13.24
CA GLY A 8 -15.39 10.58 13.44
C GLY A 8 -14.57 10.25 14.69
N THR A 9 -15.24 9.86 15.78
CA THR A 9 -14.58 9.42 17.03
C THR A 9 -13.75 8.14 16.81
N ASN A 10 -14.28 7.20 16.03
CA ASN A 10 -13.65 5.90 15.79
C ASN A 10 -12.55 5.94 14.72
N MET A 11 -12.41 7.07 13.99
CA MET A 11 -11.38 7.19 12.94
C MET A 11 -9.98 7.12 13.54
N PRO A 12 -9.12 6.16 13.13
CA PRO A 12 -7.80 5.99 13.71
C PRO A 12 -6.82 7.08 13.25
N GLN A 13 -5.87 7.41 14.11
CA GLN A 13 -4.70 8.16 13.67
C GLN A 13 -3.80 7.28 12.81
N SER A 14 -3.20 7.87 11.77
CA SER A 14 -2.27 7.14 10.91
C SER A 14 -0.99 6.74 11.68
N PRO A 15 -0.65 5.46 11.81
CA PRO A 15 0.60 5.03 12.46
C PRO A 15 1.84 5.52 11.70
N ILE A 16 1.69 5.80 10.40
CA ILE A 16 2.76 6.29 9.54
C ILE A 16 3.06 7.78 9.80
N ARG A 17 2.05 8.56 10.20
CA ARG A 17 2.14 10.04 10.29
C ARG A 17 1.99 10.59 11.70
N LYS A 18 1.53 9.81 12.67
CA LYS A 18 1.30 10.30 14.04
C LYS A 18 2.55 10.86 14.73
N LEU A 19 3.74 10.40 14.32
CA LEU A 19 5.01 10.89 14.84
C LEU A 19 5.54 12.14 14.10
N ALA A 20 4.88 12.63 13.05
CA ALA A 20 5.32 13.80 12.29
C ALA A 20 5.54 15.08 13.16
N PRO A 21 4.72 15.37 14.19
CA PRO A 21 4.99 16.52 15.08
C PRO A 21 6.29 16.38 15.89
N LEU A 22 6.69 15.13 16.25
CA LEU A 22 7.95 14.87 16.92
C LEU A 22 9.13 15.08 15.97
N ALA A 23 9.00 14.58 14.74
CA ALA A 23 10.00 14.79 13.70
C ALA A 23 10.21 16.28 13.37
N ALA A 24 9.13 17.07 13.28
CA ALA A 24 9.22 18.51 13.06
C ALA A 24 10.04 19.19 14.17
N ARG A 25 9.77 18.88 15.44
CA ARG A 25 10.55 19.41 16.58
C ARG A 25 12.01 18.95 16.58
N ALA A 26 12.30 17.73 16.14
CA ALA A 26 13.69 17.25 15.99
C ALA A 26 14.41 18.05 14.89
N ALA A 27 13.77 18.30 13.76
CA ALA A 27 14.31 19.12 12.67
C ALA A 27 14.56 20.58 13.10
N GLU A 28 13.67 21.18 13.91
CA GLU A 28 13.85 22.52 14.50
C GLU A 28 15.09 22.59 15.41
N ARG A 29 15.50 21.49 16.03
CA ARG A 29 16.74 21.36 16.81
C ARG A 29 18.00 21.15 15.95
N GLY A 30 17.86 21.15 14.61
CA GLY A 30 18.97 20.91 13.67
C GLY A 30 19.33 19.43 13.49
N ILE A 31 18.47 18.50 13.91
CA ILE A 31 18.70 17.06 13.77
C ILE A 31 18.24 16.62 12.38
N HIS A 32 19.13 15.99 11.62
CA HIS A 32 18.79 15.36 10.35
C HIS A 32 18.02 14.05 10.57
N ILE A 33 16.92 13.85 9.83
CA ILE A 33 16.02 12.69 10.02
C ILE A 33 16.01 11.84 8.76
N TYR A 34 16.39 10.58 8.88
CA TYR A 34 16.19 9.58 7.83
C TYR A 34 14.77 9.04 7.89
N HIS A 35 13.96 9.39 6.88
CA HIS A 35 12.54 9.01 6.82
C HIS A 35 12.35 7.63 6.22
N LEU A 36 12.32 6.58 7.05
CA LEU A 36 12.01 5.20 6.65
C LEU A 36 10.53 4.83 6.86
N ASN A 37 9.71 5.77 7.35
CA ASN A 37 8.29 5.56 7.66
C ASN A 37 7.37 5.75 6.46
N ILE A 38 7.75 6.51 5.43
CA ILE A 38 6.90 6.87 4.29
C ILE A 38 7.39 6.15 3.04
N GLY A 39 6.49 5.38 2.41
CA GLY A 39 6.74 4.73 1.11
C GLY A 39 6.40 5.65 -0.06
N GLN A 40 7.10 6.76 -0.16
CA GLN A 40 7.05 7.64 -1.32
C GLN A 40 8.32 7.44 -2.11
N PRO A 41 8.24 6.92 -3.37
CA PRO A 41 9.41 6.80 -4.24
C PRO A 41 10.12 8.14 -4.40
N ASP A 42 11.46 8.10 -4.40
CA ASP A 42 12.34 9.28 -4.58
C ASP A 42 12.99 9.32 -5.97
N LEU A 43 12.78 8.28 -6.77
CA LEU A 43 13.27 8.24 -8.15
C LEU A 43 12.52 9.24 -9.02
N PRO A 44 13.16 9.83 -10.04
CA PRO A 44 12.52 10.83 -10.88
C PRO A 44 11.24 10.33 -11.55
N THR A 45 10.21 11.16 -11.56
CA THR A 45 9.03 10.96 -12.41
C THR A 45 9.45 10.94 -13.89
N PRO A 46 8.85 10.11 -14.76
CA PRO A 46 9.16 10.09 -16.18
C PRO A 46 9.14 11.49 -16.80
N THR A 47 10.17 11.85 -17.55
CA THR A 47 10.29 13.18 -18.19
C THR A 47 9.10 13.47 -19.09
N ILE A 48 8.61 12.45 -19.81
CA ILE A 48 7.45 12.58 -20.70
C ILE A 48 6.17 13.04 -19.95
N ALA A 49 5.99 12.60 -18.70
CA ALA A 49 4.87 13.04 -17.86
C ALA A 49 5.03 14.51 -17.45
N LEU A 50 6.23 14.88 -17.03
CA LEU A 50 6.53 16.27 -16.65
C LEU A 50 6.39 17.22 -17.85
N ASP A 51 6.81 16.77 -19.03
CA ASP A 51 6.67 17.55 -20.26
C ASP A 51 5.21 17.66 -20.72
N ALA A 52 4.41 16.61 -20.53
CA ALA A 52 2.98 16.67 -20.77
C ALA A 52 2.27 17.74 -19.91
N ILE A 53 2.71 17.88 -18.65
CA ILE A 53 2.20 18.94 -17.76
C ILE A 53 2.72 20.33 -18.20
N ARG A 54 4.01 20.48 -18.50
CA ARG A 54 4.63 21.76 -18.92
C ARG A 54 4.05 22.29 -20.22
N ASN A 55 3.76 21.40 -21.16
CA ASN A 55 3.22 21.73 -22.49
C ASN A 55 1.67 21.78 -22.54
N PHE A 56 1.03 21.72 -21.39
CA PHE A 56 -0.42 21.82 -21.31
C PHE A 56 -0.94 23.18 -21.77
N LYS A 57 -1.71 23.20 -22.88
CA LYS A 57 -2.11 24.46 -23.54
C LYS A 57 -3.59 24.84 -23.33
N ARG A 58 -4.35 24.08 -22.55
CA ARG A 58 -5.76 24.42 -22.32
C ARG A 58 -5.85 25.69 -21.47
N THR A 59 -6.73 26.59 -21.86
CA THR A 59 -6.98 27.84 -21.13
C THR A 59 -8.05 27.69 -20.06
N VAL A 60 -8.84 26.63 -20.09
CA VAL A 60 -9.86 26.29 -19.09
C VAL A 60 -9.55 24.91 -18.51
N LEU A 61 -9.56 24.80 -17.19
CA LEU A 61 -9.43 23.53 -16.45
C LEU A 61 -10.83 22.96 -16.20
N GLU A 62 -11.40 22.36 -17.23
CA GLU A 62 -12.75 21.82 -17.20
C GLU A 62 -12.86 20.47 -16.47
N TYR A 63 -14.06 20.08 -16.07
CA TYR A 63 -14.32 18.72 -15.61
C TYR A 63 -14.05 17.72 -16.74
N THR A 64 -13.43 16.60 -16.40
CA THR A 64 -13.28 15.45 -17.30
C THR A 64 -14.48 14.52 -17.16
N PRO A 65 -14.67 13.53 -18.05
CA PRO A 65 -15.68 12.50 -17.82
C PRO A 65 -15.51 11.84 -16.45
N SER A 66 -16.61 11.57 -15.75
CA SER A 66 -16.58 11.00 -14.40
C SER A 66 -15.85 9.65 -14.32
N GLN A 67 -15.86 8.87 -15.39
CA GLN A 67 -15.11 7.62 -15.54
C GLN A 67 -13.61 7.83 -15.84
N GLY A 68 -13.20 9.05 -16.18
CA GLY A 68 -11.87 9.38 -16.69
C GLY A 68 -11.79 9.37 -18.22
N PHE A 69 -10.69 9.89 -18.76
CA PHE A 69 -10.47 9.97 -20.19
C PHE A 69 -10.52 8.61 -20.87
N LEU A 70 -11.26 8.51 -21.97
CA LEU A 70 -11.32 7.29 -22.76
C LEU A 70 -9.96 6.94 -23.40
N SER A 71 -9.19 7.95 -23.82
CA SER A 71 -7.83 7.77 -24.34
C SER A 71 -6.93 7.07 -23.32
N TYR A 72 -6.94 7.55 -22.07
CA TYR A 72 -6.16 6.96 -20.98
C TYR A 72 -6.61 5.53 -20.65
N ARG A 73 -7.93 5.29 -20.57
CA ARG A 73 -8.48 3.95 -20.30
C ARG A 73 -8.13 2.94 -21.42
N ARG A 74 -8.12 3.36 -22.70
CA ARG A 74 -7.68 2.52 -23.81
C ARG A 74 -6.19 2.13 -23.68
N LYS A 75 -5.33 3.08 -23.35
CA LYS A 75 -3.90 2.79 -23.13
C LYS A 75 -3.67 1.89 -21.89
N LEU A 76 -4.52 2.01 -20.85
CA LEU A 76 -4.49 1.10 -19.72
C LEU A 76 -4.87 -0.33 -20.11
N VAL A 77 -5.78 -0.53 -21.06
CA VAL A 77 -6.07 -1.88 -21.60
C VAL A 77 -4.81 -2.50 -22.19
N ASP A 78 -4.07 -1.75 -23.01
CA ASP A 78 -2.82 -2.22 -23.60
C ASP A 78 -1.77 -2.47 -22.50
N PHE A 79 -1.66 -1.59 -21.52
CA PHE A 79 -0.77 -1.76 -20.36
C PHE A 79 -1.08 -3.04 -19.56
N TYR A 80 -2.35 -3.30 -19.25
CA TYR A 80 -2.73 -4.51 -18.50
C TYR A 80 -2.55 -5.80 -19.32
N ALA A 81 -2.67 -5.72 -20.66
CA ALA A 81 -2.43 -6.87 -21.53
C ALA A 81 -1.00 -7.40 -21.44
N HIS A 82 0.01 -6.55 -21.16
CA HIS A 82 1.40 -6.98 -20.91
C HIS A 82 1.53 -7.90 -19.68
N TYR A 83 0.59 -7.79 -18.72
CA TYR A 83 0.49 -8.67 -17.55
C TYR A 83 -0.49 -9.83 -17.76
N ASN A 84 -0.97 -10.08 -18.97
CA ASN A 84 -2.03 -11.04 -19.29
C ASN A 84 -3.36 -10.75 -18.55
N ILE A 85 -3.61 -9.50 -18.19
CA ILE A 85 -4.87 -9.03 -17.61
C ILE A 85 -5.73 -8.47 -18.73
N HIS A 86 -6.74 -9.24 -19.16
CA HIS A 86 -7.62 -8.87 -20.27
C HIS A 86 -8.81 -8.06 -19.77
N THR A 87 -8.86 -6.79 -20.18
CA THR A 87 -9.90 -5.82 -19.83
C THR A 87 -10.38 -5.08 -21.05
N THR A 88 -11.48 -4.36 -20.90
CA THR A 88 -11.99 -3.37 -21.86
C THR A 88 -11.93 -1.97 -21.23
N PRO A 89 -12.02 -0.89 -22.00
CA PRO A 89 -12.07 0.46 -21.43
C PRO A 89 -13.27 0.66 -20.49
N GLU A 90 -14.35 -0.10 -20.65
CA GLU A 90 -15.55 -0.06 -19.82
C GLU A 90 -15.31 -0.67 -18.44
N ASP A 91 -14.39 -1.64 -18.33
CA ASP A 91 -14.02 -2.28 -17.07
C ASP A 91 -13.19 -1.38 -16.15
N ILE A 92 -12.66 -0.26 -16.67
CA ILE A 92 -11.71 0.63 -16.02
C ILE A 92 -12.39 1.93 -15.61
N ILE A 93 -12.31 2.29 -14.34
CA ILE A 93 -12.76 3.57 -13.78
C ILE A 93 -11.58 4.28 -13.16
N ILE A 94 -11.26 5.48 -13.64
CA ILE A 94 -10.16 6.30 -13.11
C ILE A 94 -10.61 6.97 -11.81
N THR A 95 -9.73 6.93 -10.81
CA THR A 95 -9.98 7.43 -9.46
C THR A 95 -8.91 8.43 -9.02
N SER A 96 -9.19 9.18 -7.95
CA SER A 96 -8.22 10.09 -7.31
C SER A 96 -7.23 9.31 -6.45
N GLY A 97 -6.42 8.47 -7.10
CA GLY A 97 -5.50 7.52 -6.50
C GLY A 97 -6.18 6.23 -6.04
N GLY A 98 -5.38 5.22 -5.66
CA GLY A 98 -5.87 3.94 -5.16
C GLY A 98 -6.77 4.08 -3.92
N SER A 99 -6.58 5.11 -3.10
CA SER A 99 -7.41 5.36 -1.91
C SER A 99 -8.88 5.57 -2.23
N GLU A 100 -9.20 6.34 -3.28
CA GLU A 100 -10.59 6.51 -3.73
C GLU A 100 -11.14 5.21 -4.33
N ALA A 101 -10.29 4.45 -5.05
CA ALA A 101 -10.69 3.16 -5.61
C ALA A 101 -11.10 2.17 -4.50
N VAL A 102 -10.32 2.06 -3.41
CA VAL A 102 -10.68 1.23 -2.24
C VAL A 102 -11.98 1.71 -1.61
N LEU A 103 -12.10 3.03 -1.36
CA LEU A 103 -13.30 3.59 -0.73
C LEU A 103 -14.54 3.33 -1.58
N PHE A 104 -14.47 3.55 -2.88
CA PHE A 104 -15.61 3.31 -3.78
C PHE A 104 -15.94 1.82 -3.92
N ALA A 105 -14.93 0.93 -3.94
CA ALA A 105 -15.14 -0.50 -3.88
C ALA A 105 -15.94 -0.91 -2.64
N PHE A 106 -15.52 -0.45 -1.45
CA PHE A 106 -16.21 -0.75 -0.20
C PHE A 106 -17.62 -0.17 -0.16
N MET A 107 -17.77 1.12 -0.48
CA MET A 107 -19.08 1.80 -0.44
C MET A 107 -20.09 1.24 -1.46
N SER A 108 -19.63 0.68 -2.57
CA SER A 108 -20.52 0.14 -3.62
C SER A 108 -20.98 -1.29 -3.34
N THR A 109 -20.27 -2.03 -2.49
CA THR A 109 -20.47 -3.49 -2.34
C THR A 109 -20.78 -3.94 -0.91
N LEU A 110 -20.58 -3.07 0.08
CA LEU A 110 -20.73 -3.40 1.49
C LEU A 110 -21.77 -2.52 2.16
N ASN A 111 -22.56 -3.13 3.03
CA ASN A 111 -23.49 -2.45 3.91
C ASN A 111 -22.85 -2.20 5.30
N PRO A 112 -23.40 -1.28 6.11
CA PRO A 112 -22.99 -1.13 7.50
C PRO A 112 -23.09 -2.46 8.27
N GLY A 113 -22.00 -2.86 8.91
CA GLY A 113 -21.90 -4.12 9.65
C GLY A 113 -21.47 -5.33 8.84
N ASP A 114 -21.32 -5.22 7.51
CA ASP A 114 -20.70 -6.27 6.68
C ASP A 114 -19.23 -6.44 7.06
N GLU A 115 -18.74 -7.67 6.97
CA GLU A 115 -17.38 -8.02 7.36
C GLU A 115 -16.48 -8.22 6.14
N ILE A 116 -15.23 -7.74 6.24
CA ILE A 116 -14.16 -7.92 5.27
C ILE A 116 -13.04 -8.70 5.94
N LEU A 117 -12.65 -9.84 5.39
CA LEU A 117 -11.42 -10.53 5.78
C LEU A 117 -10.22 -9.83 5.15
N ILE A 118 -9.25 -9.41 5.95
CA ILE A 118 -8.01 -8.77 5.46
C ILE A 118 -6.82 -9.45 6.14
N THR A 119 -5.79 -9.81 5.36
CA THR A 119 -4.54 -10.32 5.92
C THR A 119 -3.81 -9.22 6.70
N GLU A 120 -3.50 -9.47 7.97
CA GLU A 120 -2.69 -8.54 8.78
C GLU A 120 -1.26 -9.08 8.97
N PRO A 121 -0.23 -8.20 9.05
CA PRO A 121 -0.35 -6.73 9.02
C PRO A 121 -0.77 -6.21 7.64
N PHE A 122 -1.59 -5.16 7.61
CA PHE A 122 -2.12 -4.57 6.39
C PHE A 122 -1.89 -3.06 6.32
N TYR A 123 -2.02 -2.48 5.14
CA TYR A 123 -1.94 -1.03 4.99
C TYR A 123 -2.97 -0.32 5.88
N ALA A 124 -2.48 0.42 6.87
CA ALA A 124 -3.30 0.95 7.97
C ALA A 124 -4.53 1.77 7.53
N ASN A 125 -4.49 2.39 6.33
CA ASN A 125 -5.63 3.17 5.84
C ASN A 125 -6.83 2.30 5.44
N TYR A 126 -6.67 0.97 5.26
CA TYR A 126 -7.84 0.10 5.00
C TYR A 126 -8.84 0.15 6.15
N LEU A 127 -8.35 0.26 7.40
CA LEU A 127 -9.23 0.45 8.56
C LEU A 127 -10.04 1.75 8.44
N ALA A 128 -9.40 2.85 8.04
CA ALA A 128 -10.10 4.12 7.85
C ALA A 128 -11.16 4.04 6.73
N PHE A 129 -10.87 3.34 5.64
CA PHE A 129 -11.83 3.13 4.55
C PHE A 129 -12.99 2.22 4.96
N ALA A 130 -12.72 1.14 5.72
CA ALA A 130 -13.75 0.26 6.26
C ALA A 130 -14.69 1.03 7.22
N ILE A 131 -14.15 1.81 8.16
CA ILE A 131 -14.93 2.67 9.05
C ILE A 131 -15.77 3.68 8.24
N SER A 132 -15.20 4.28 7.19
CA SER A 132 -15.91 5.22 6.33
C SER A 132 -17.09 4.57 5.61
N ALA A 133 -16.96 3.33 5.17
CA ALA A 133 -18.00 2.54 4.54
C ALA A 133 -18.96 1.90 5.55
N GLY A 134 -18.63 1.91 6.85
CA GLY A 134 -19.41 1.24 7.91
C GLY A 134 -19.13 -0.27 8.01
N ALA A 135 -18.13 -0.78 7.29
CA ALA A 135 -17.74 -2.20 7.30
C ALA A 135 -16.82 -2.53 8.50
N VAL A 136 -16.76 -3.81 8.84
CA VAL A 136 -15.97 -4.35 9.95
C VAL A 136 -14.83 -5.22 9.39
N ILE A 137 -13.59 -4.92 9.79
CA ILE A 137 -12.44 -5.76 9.44
C ILE A 137 -12.37 -6.97 10.36
N LYS A 138 -12.21 -8.15 9.76
CA LYS A 138 -11.87 -9.42 10.42
C LYS A 138 -10.47 -9.80 9.97
N PRO A 139 -9.46 -9.74 10.86
CA PRO A 139 -8.08 -10.01 10.45
C PRO A 139 -7.84 -11.50 10.16
N ILE A 140 -7.11 -11.77 9.09
CA ILE A 140 -6.41 -13.05 8.86
C ILE A 140 -4.99 -12.82 9.34
N THR A 141 -4.67 -13.28 10.55
CA THR A 141 -3.39 -12.99 11.20
C THR A 141 -2.26 -13.77 10.53
N THR A 142 -1.20 -13.06 10.15
CA THR A 142 0.07 -13.63 9.70
C THR A 142 1.20 -13.13 10.60
N THR A 143 2.31 -13.86 10.68
CA THR A 143 3.40 -13.56 11.60
C THR A 143 4.75 -13.42 10.91
N ILE A 144 5.63 -12.61 11.49
CA ILE A 144 6.99 -12.43 11.00
C ILE A 144 7.80 -13.74 11.03
N ASN A 145 7.56 -14.60 12.04
CA ASN A 145 8.24 -15.88 12.19
C ASN A 145 7.88 -16.88 11.07
N GLU A 146 6.69 -16.75 10.50
CA GLU A 146 6.23 -17.55 9.37
C GLU A 146 6.46 -16.84 8.02
N GLY A 147 7.21 -15.72 8.02
CA GLY A 147 7.47 -14.92 6.83
C GLY A 147 6.22 -14.30 6.22
N PHE A 148 5.15 -14.14 7.01
CA PHE A 148 3.85 -13.58 6.62
C PHE A 148 3.08 -14.40 5.58
N CYS A 149 3.33 -15.70 5.46
CA CYS A 149 2.52 -16.59 4.62
C CYS A 149 1.08 -16.72 5.16
N LEU A 150 0.15 -17.04 4.27
CA LEU A 150 -1.24 -17.30 4.68
C LEU A 150 -1.32 -18.52 5.62
N PRO A 151 -2.19 -18.46 6.63
CA PRO A 151 -2.53 -19.63 7.41
C PRO A 151 -3.25 -20.67 6.53
N LYS A 152 -3.44 -21.87 7.08
CA LYS A 152 -4.20 -22.92 6.38
C LYS A 152 -5.60 -22.43 6.03
N VAL A 153 -6.12 -22.90 4.90
CA VAL A 153 -7.43 -22.48 4.38
C VAL A 153 -8.55 -22.72 5.40
N GLU A 154 -8.45 -23.79 6.19
CA GLU A 154 -9.43 -24.13 7.23
C GLU A 154 -9.46 -23.10 8.36
N GLU A 155 -8.32 -22.45 8.67
CA GLU A 155 -8.26 -21.37 9.67
C GLU A 155 -8.88 -20.08 9.12
N MET A 156 -8.62 -19.77 7.85
CA MET A 156 -9.27 -18.63 7.20
C MET A 156 -10.78 -18.82 7.10
N GLU A 157 -11.22 -20.04 6.80
CA GLU A 157 -12.63 -20.38 6.67
C GLU A 157 -13.42 -20.23 7.97
N LYS A 158 -12.80 -20.50 9.13
CA LYS A 158 -13.41 -20.28 10.46
C LYS A 158 -13.73 -18.81 10.74
N LEU A 159 -13.07 -17.88 10.05
CA LEU A 159 -13.33 -16.43 10.20
C LEU A 159 -14.57 -15.98 9.42
N ILE A 160 -15.04 -16.78 8.46
CA ILE A 160 -16.18 -16.45 7.61
C ILE A 160 -17.48 -16.61 8.41
N THR A 161 -18.29 -15.58 8.41
CA THR A 161 -19.61 -15.53 9.04
C THR A 161 -20.69 -15.18 8.01
N PRO A 162 -21.97 -15.27 8.34
CA PRO A 162 -23.07 -14.80 7.46
C PRO A 162 -22.98 -13.32 7.08
N ARG A 163 -22.18 -12.51 7.79
CA ARG A 163 -21.92 -11.10 7.48
C ARG A 163 -20.72 -10.87 6.60
N THR A 164 -19.87 -11.86 6.39
CA THR A 164 -18.69 -11.75 5.53
C THR A 164 -19.13 -11.54 4.09
N ARG A 165 -18.60 -10.50 3.45
CA ARG A 165 -18.92 -10.13 2.07
C ARG A 165 -17.70 -10.05 1.17
N ALA A 166 -16.51 -9.93 1.75
CA ALA A 166 -15.30 -9.74 0.96
C ALA A 166 -14.06 -10.31 1.63
N ILE A 167 -13.08 -10.65 0.80
CA ILE A 167 -11.68 -10.81 1.17
C ILE A 167 -10.91 -9.67 0.49
N MET A 168 -9.97 -9.05 1.21
CA MET A 168 -9.07 -8.05 0.66
C MET A 168 -7.63 -8.48 0.82
N ILE A 169 -6.87 -8.36 -0.26
CA ILE A 169 -5.42 -8.59 -0.28
C ILE A 169 -4.69 -7.38 -0.87
N CYS A 170 -3.43 -7.21 -0.49
CA CYS A 170 -2.47 -6.33 -1.15
C CYS A 170 -1.35 -7.21 -1.71
N ASN A 171 -1.15 -7.21 -3.03
CA ASN A 171 -0.23 -8.14 -3.69
C ASN A 171 0.63 -7.44 -4.75
N PRO A 172 1.94 -7.27 -4.52
CA PRO A 172 2.72 -7.50 -3.29
C PRO A 172 2.25 -6.68 -2.09
N ASN A 173 2.48 -7.20 -0.88
CA ASN A 173 1.89 -6.65 0.34
C ASN A 173 2.62 -5.41 0.87
N ASN A 174 1.86 -4.45 1.35
CA ASN A 174 2.28 -3.38 2.25
C ASN A 174 1.60 -3.64 3.60
N PRO A 175 2.35 -3.95 4.69
CA PRO A 175 3.73 -3.52 4.95
C PRO A 175 4.82 -4.59 4.77
N THR A 176 4.52 -5.83 4.50
CA THR A 176 5.44 -6.97 4.67
C THR A 176 6.38 -7.22 3.49
N GLY A 177 6.02 -6.75 2.30
CA GLY A 177 6.70 -7.14 1.06
C GLY A 177 6.40 -8.60 0.64
N TYR A 178 5.41 -9.25 1.27
CA TYR A 178 5.00 -10.60 0.90
C TYR A 178 4.38 -10.65 -0.49
N LEU A 179 4.67 -11.71 -1.24
CA LEU A 179 4.08 -11.98 -2.55
C LEU A 179 3.33 -13.32 -2.46
N TYR A 180 2.02 -13.29 -2.71
CA TYR A 180 1.21 -14.50 -2.65
C TYR A 180 1.60 -15.49 -3.73
N THR A 181 1.78 -16.75 -3.32
CA THR A 181 2.06 -17.86 -4.20
C THR A 181 0.82 -18.24 -5.02
N ARG A 182 1.01 -18.97 -6.14
CA ARG A 182 -0.10 -19.51 -6.93
C ARG A 182 -1.05 -20.36 -6.08
N ARG A 183 -0.49 -21.13 -5.16
CA ARG A 183 -1.28 -21.97 -4.24
C ARG A 183 -2.19 -21.11 -3.35
N GLU A 184 -1.64 -20.06 -2.73
CA GLU A 184 -2.41 -19.16 -1.87
C GLU A 184 -3.48 -18.39 -2.63
N MET A 185 -3.15 -17.89 -3.82
CA MET A 185 -4.13 -17.23 -4.70
C MET A 185 -5.27 -18.16 -5.08
N ASN A 186 -5.00 -19.45 -5.35
CA ASN A 186 -6.02 -20.47 -5.60
C ASN A 186 -6.86 -20.75 -4.34
N GLN A 187 -6.27 -20.81 -3.15
CA GLN A 187 -7.00 -20.96 -1.88
C GLN A 187 -7.97 -19.79 -1.65
N ILE A 188 -7.52 -18.56 -1.90
CA ILE A 188 -8.39 -17.36 -1.82
C ILE A 188 -9.53 -17.48 -2.84
N ARG A 189 -9.22 -17.82 -4.11
CA ARG A 189 -10.25 -18.04 -5.15
C ARG A 189 -11.31 -19.03 -4.70
N ASP A 190 -10.90 -20.17 -4.14
CA ASP A 190 -11.81 -21.24 -3.76
C ASP A 190 -12.74 -20.81 -2.61
N LEU A 191 -12.24 -20.02 -1.64
CA LEU A 191 -13.06 -19.40 -0.60
C LEU A 191 -14.04 -18.37 -1.20
N VAL A 192 -13.55 -17.49 -2.07
CA VAL A 192 -14.37 -16.49 -2.77
C VAL A 192 -15.52 -17.15 -3.52
N LYS A 193 -15.21 -18.21 -4.27
CA LYS A 193 -16.20 -18.97 -5.04
C LYS A 193 -17.19 -19.72 -4.14
N LYS A 194 -16.71 -20.35 -3.06
CA LYS A 194 -17.53 -21.14 -2.14
C LYS A 194 -18.56 -20.30 -1.40
N TYR A 195 -18.18 -19.08 -1.01
CA TYR A 195 -19.00 -18.19 -0.17
C TYR A 195 -19.58 -16.99 -0.92
N ASP A 196 -19.39 -16.93 -2.25
CA ASP A 196 -19.82 -15.82 -3.12
C ASP A 196 -19.40 -14.46 -2.57
N LEU A 197 -18.09 -14.33 -2.27
CA LEU A 197 -17.50 -13.12 -1.70
C LEU A 197 -16.93 -12.22 -2.82
N TYR A 198 -16.80 -10.93 -2.56
CA TYR A 198 -15.93 -10.06 -3.36
C TYR A 198 -14.46 -10.33 -3.01
N LEU A 199 -13.58 -10.22 -4.02
CA LEU A 199 -12.14 -10.18 -3.84
C LEU A 199 -11.62 -8.79 -4.22
N PHE A 200 -11.27 -7.97 -3.23
CA PHE A 200 -10.56 -6.73 -3.44
C PHE A 200 -9.05 -7.00 -3.50
N SER A 201 -8.41 -6.67 -4.61
CA SER A 201 -6.97 -6.87 -4.80
C SER A 201 -6.29 -5.54 -5.06
N ASP A 202 -5.54 -5.05 -4.06
CA ASP A 202 -4.70 -3.87 -4.21
C ASP A 202 -3.36 -4.30 -4.84
N GLU A 203 -3.15 -3.91 -6.10
CA GLU A 203 -2.02 -4.34 -6.92
C GLU A 203 -1.08 -3.18 -7.30
N VAL A 204 -1.06 -2.11 -6.50
CA VAL A 204 -0.26 -0.91 -6.77
C VAL A 204 1.25 -1.15 -6.77
N TYR A 205 1.71 -2.29 -6.25
CA TYR A 205 3.13 -2.69 -6.21
C TYR A 205 3.47 -3.77 -7.23
N ARG A 206 2.62 -4.06 -8.22
CA ARG A 206 2.78 -5.12 -9.23
C ARG A 206 4.12 -5.07 -9.94
N ASP A 207 4.66 -3.88 -10.18
CA ASP A 207 5.92 -3.67 -10.90
C ASP A 207 7.17 -3.93 -10.03
N PHE A 208 6.99 -4.20 -8.73
CA PHE A 208 8.08 -4.42 -7.78
C PHE A 208 8.03 -5.86 -7.25
N ILE A 209 8.44 -6.83 -8.07
CA ILE A 209 8.50 -8.27 -7.74
C ILE A 209 9.92 -8.77 -7.96
N TYR A 210 10.54 -9.28 -6.91
CA TYR A 210 11.97 -9.59 -6.87
C TYR A 210 12.31 -11.09 -6.93
N THR A 211 11.30 -11.96 -7.16
CA THR A 211 11.48 -13.41 -7.10
C THR A 211 11.84 -14.04 -8.44
N GLY A 212 11.77 -13.29 -9.53
CA GLY A 212 11.87 -13.85 -10.90
C GLY A 212 10.66 -14.68 -11.33
N SER A 213 9.66 -14.85 -10.46
CA SER A 213 8.42 -15.57 -10.78
C SER A 213 7.42 -14.66 -11.49
N PRO A 214 6.61 -15.19 -12.41
CA PRO A 214 5.54 -14.42 -13.03
C PRO A 214 4.55 -13.88 -11.97
N TYR A 215 4.13 -12.63 -12.16
CA TYR A 215 3.10 -12.02 -11.34
C TYR A 215 1.75 -12.72 -11.48
N ILE A 216 1.03 -12.86 -10.37
CA ILE A 216 -0.32 -13.42 -10.31
C ILE A 216 -1.28 -12.35 -9.85
N SER A 217 -2.03 -11.78 -10.79
CA SER A 217 -3.13 -10.87 -10.49
C SER A 217 -4.37 -11.65 -10.02
N ALA A 218 -5.22 -11.02 -9.21
CA ALA A 218 -6.55 -11.55 -8.93
C ALA A 218 -7.40 -11.73 -10.19
N MET A 219 -7.13 -10.94 -11.24
CA MET A 219 -7.80 -11.06 -12.55
C MET A 219 -7.42 -12.32 -13.34
N HIS A 220 -6.38 -13.08 -12.91
CA HIS A 220 -6.03 -14.38 -13.49
C HIS A 220 -6.77 -15.57 -12.85
N LEU A 221 -7.61 -15.32 -11.84
CA LEU A 221 -8.29 -16.35 -11.08
C LEU A 221 -9.61 -16.71 -11.79
N GLU A 222 -9.63 -17.90 -12.40
CA GLU A 222 -10.77 -18.37 -13.20
C GLU A 222 -11.98 -18.73 -12.33
N GLY A 223 -13.16 -18.39 -12.82
CA GLY A 223 -14.45 -18.73 -12.23
C GLY A 223 -14.89 -17.82 -11.08
N ILE A 224 -14.22 -16.68 -10.89
CA ILE A 224 -14.59 -15.60 -9.96
C ILE A 224 -14.46 -14.20 -10.61
N GLU A 225 -14.48 -14.13 -11.94
CA GLU A 225 -14.24 -12.89 -12.69
C GLU A 225 -15.20 -11.76 -12.29
N GLN A 226 -16.43 -12.12 -11.92
CA GLN A 226 -17.47 -11.18 -11.47
C GLN A 226 -17.31 -10.75 -10.00
N ASN A 227 -16.47 -11.46 -9.24
CA ASN A 227 -16.22 -11.18 -7.83
C ASN A 227 -15.01 -10.25 -7.62
N VAL A 228 -14.11 -10.15 -8.63
CA VAL A 228 -12.85 -9.42 -8.50
C VAL A 228 -13.05 -7.92 -8.72
N VAL A 229 -12.51 -7.13 -7.79
CA VAL A 229 -12.29 -5.69 -7.93
C VAL A 229 -10.81 -5.42 -7.72
N LEU A 230 -10.11 -5.10 -8.80
CA LEU A 230 -8.70 -4.77 -8.79
C LEU A 230 -8.52 -3.27 -8.57
N ILE A 231 -7.58 -2.90 -7.70
CA ILE A 231 -7.19 -1.54 -7.40
C ILE A 231 -5.76 -1.32 -7.89
N ASP A 232 -5.54 -0.23 -8.63
CA ASP A 232 -4.23 0.15 -9.14
C ASP A 232 -3.96 1.64 -8.98
N SER A 233 -2.70 2.06 -9.11
CA SER A 233 -2.30 3.46 -9.05
C SER A 233 -0.95 3.69 -9.73
N VAL A 234 -0.79 4.83 -10.39
CA VAL A 234 0.50 5.28 -10.93
C VAL A 234 1.48 5.76 -9.86
N SER A 235 0.98 5.98 -8.63
CA SER A 235 1.73 6.60 -7.53
C SER A 235 3.07 5.93 -7.25
N LYS A 236 3.16 4.60 -7.40
CA LYS A 236 4.34 3.83 -7.02
C LYS A 236 5.24 3.55 -8.24
N ARG A 237 4.65 3.09 -9.31
CA ARG A 237 5.28 2.70 -10.56
C ARG A 237 6.07 3.83 -11.22
N TYR A 238 5.52 5.05 -11.21
CA TYR A 238 6.09 6.22 -11.89
C TYR A 238 6.52 7.35 -10.96
N SER A 239 6.64 7.09 -9.65
CA SER A 239 6.93 8.15 -8.65
C SER A 239 5.96 9.34 -8.72
N GLU A 240 4.70 9.07 -8.99
CA GLU A 240 3.65 10.07 -9.25
C GLU A 240 2.63 10.19 -8.11
N CYS A 241 3.07 10.05 -6.86
CA CYS A 241 2.15 10.10 -5.70
C CYS A 241 1.31 11.38 -5.65
N GLY A 242 1.87 12.49 -6.11
CA GLY A 242 1.26 13.83 -6.04
C GLY A 242 0.16 14.11 -7.06
N ILE A 243 0.15 13.43 -8.21
CA ILE A 243 -0.87 13.68 -9.26
C ILE A 243 -2.23 13.07 -8.95
N ARG A 244 -2.30 12.16 -7.96
CA ARG A 244 -3.54 11.54 -7.45
C ARG A 244 -4.33 10.81 -8.53
N ILE A 245 -3.71 9.87 -9.23
CA ILE A 245 -4.37 9.01 -10.22
C ILE A 245 -4.23 7.53 -9.83
N GLY A 246 -5.36 6.86 -9.86
CA GLY A 246 -5.51 5.41 -9.69
C GLY A 246 -6.62 4.88 -10.57
N ALA A 247 -6.92 3.60 -10.43
CA ALA A 247 -7.98 2.94 -11.16
C ALA A 247 -8.66 1.86 -10.30
N LEU A 248 -9.96 1.71 -10.51
CA LEU A 248 -10.76 0.58 -10.09
C LEU A 248 -11.11 -0.21 -11.35
N ILE A 249 -10.80 -1.51 -11.36
CA ILE A 249 -11.01 -2.37 -12.51
C ILE A 249 -11.85 -3.58 -12.09
N THR A 250 -12.95 -3.82 -12.77
CA THR A 250 -13.79 -4.99 -12.52
C THR A 250 -14.63 -5.36 -13.75
N LYS A 251 -14.84 -6.66 -13.96
CA LYS A 251 -15.75 -7.17 -14.99
C LYS A 251 -17.21 -7.16 -14.53
N ASN A 252 -17.48 -6.94 -13.24
CA ASN A 252 -18.82 -6.89 -12.68
C ASN A 252 -19.54 -5.60 -13.09
N GLU A 253 -20.53 -5.72 -13.97
CA GLU A 253 -21.29 -4.58 -14.50
C GLU A 253 -22.06 -3.84 -13.39
N GLN A 254 -22.67 -4.54 -12.46
CA GLN A 254 -23.41 -3.93 -11.34
C GLN A 254 -22.50 -3.08 -10.47
N VAL A 255 -21.30 -3.58 -10.18
CA VAL A 255 -20.29 -2.81 -9.42
C VAL A 255 -19.89 -1.58 -10.19
N ARG A 256 -19.56 -1.70 -11.49
CA ARG A 256 -19.21 -0.55 -12.34
C ARG A 256 -20.31 0.52 -12.37
N GLN A 257 -21.55 0.12 -12.60
CA GLN A 257 -22.70 1.04 -12.62
C GLN A 257 -22.90 1.74 -11.27
N THR A 258 -22.67 1.03 -10.16
CA THR A 258 -22.79 1.59 -8.82
C THR A 258 -21.64 2.54 -8.50
N VAL A 259 -20.41 2.16 -8.79
CA VAL A 259 -19.21 3.02 -8.64
C VAL A 259 -19.34 4.29 -9.48
N MET A 260 -19.94 4.21 -10.67
CA MET A 260 -20.19 5.39 -11.50
C MET A 260 -21.10 6.43 -10.83
N LYS A 261 -22.03 6.04 -9.96
CA LYS A 261 -22.85 7.00 -9.21
C LYS A 261 -21.99 7.78 -8.22
N PHE A 262 -21.04 7.14 -7.55
CA PHE A 262 -20.04 7.80 -6.67
C PHE A 262 -19.11 8.71 -7.49
N CYS A 263 -18.66 8.25 -8.66
CA CYS A 263 -17.86 9.06 -9.58
C CYS A 263 -18.59 10.33 -10.05
N GLN A 264 -19.87 10.23 -10.34
CA GLN A 264 -20.71 11.38 -10.72
C GLN A 264 -20.89 12.35 -9.53
N ALA A 265 -21.08 11.83 -8.32
CA ALA A 265 -21.16 12.67 -7.12
C ALA A 265 -19.83 13.39 -6.81
N ARG A 266 -18.68 12.75 -7.07
CA ARG A 266 -17.34 13.34 -6.95
C ARG A 266 -17.01 14.27 -8.12
N LEU A 267 -17.75 14.23 -9.24
CA LEU A 267 -17.61 14.92 -10.52
C LEU A 267 -16.60 14.25 -11.46
N SER A 268 -15.30 14.48 -11.31
CA SER A 268 -14.26 13.93 -12.19
C SER A 268 -12.94 13.66 -11.48
N PRO A 269 -12.11 12.74 -11.99
CA PRO A 269 -10.73 12.64 -11.54
C PRO A 269 -9.91 13.85 -12.01
N PRO A 270 -8.74 14.15 -11.38
CA PRO A 270 -7.93 15.32 -11.71
C PRO A 270 -7.51 15.36 -13.17
N LEU A 271 -7.86 16.44 -13.87
CA LEU A 271 -7.57 16.65 -15.30
C LEU A 271 -6.07 16.52 -15.62
N VAL A 272 -5.23 17.33 -14.93
CA VAL A 272 -3.78 17.38 -15.17
C VAL A 272 -3.12 16.07 -14.76
N GLY A 273 -3.62 15.45 -13.68
CA GLY A 273 -3.15 14.14 -13.24
C GLY A 273 -3.35 13.06 -14.30
N GLN A 274 -4.52 13.03 -14.96
CA GLN A 274 -4.77 12.05 -16.02
C GLN A 274 -3.86 12.26 -17.25
N ILE A 275 -3.55 13.52 -17.58
CA ILE A 275 -2.63 13.83 -18.69
C ILE A 275 -1.23 13.32 -18.39
N ALA A 276 -0.73 13.55 -17.18
CA ALA A 276 0.56 13.02 -16.75
C ALA A 276 0.58 11.49 -16.75
N ALA A 277 -0.41 10.87 -16.09
CA ALA A 277 -0.50 9.42 -15.99
C ALA A 277 -0.64 8.73 -17.36
N GLU A 278 -1.38 9.34 -18.31
CA GLU A 278 -1.49 8.84 -19.69
C GLU A 278 -0.15 8.93 -20.42
N ALA A 279 0.61 10.00 -20.21
CA ALA A 279 1.94 10.17 -20.80
C ALA A 279 2.94 9.16 -20.21
N SER A 280 2.88 8.88 -18.92
CA SER A 280 3.76 7.93 -18.24
C SER A 280 3.66 6.50 -18.79
N LEU A 281 2.53 6.10 -19.35
CA LEU A 281 2.40 4.80 -20.03
C LEU A 281 3.30 4.67 -21.27
N GLN A 282 3.87 5.77 -21.74
CA GLN A 282 4.81 5.82 -22.88
C GLN A 282 6.27 5.98 -22.44
N SER A 283 6.58 5.88 -21.15
CA SER A 283 7.95 6.07 -20.61
C SER A 283 8.98 5.03 -21.09
N GLY A 284 8.50 3.95 -21.72
CA GLY A 284 9.33 2.86 -22.19
C GLY A 284 9.71 1.86 -21.10
N GLU A 285 10.14 0.69 -21.52
CA GLU A 285 10.55 -0.41 -20.63
C GLU A 285 11.82 -0.07 -19.84
N ASP A 286 12.70 0.76 -20.41
CA ASP A 286 13.96 1.16 -19.78
C ASP A 286 13.72 1.87 -18.44
N TYR A 287 12.76 2.79 -18.39
CA TYR A 287 12.43 3.48 -17.13
C TYR A 287 12.00 2.50 -16.03
N LEU A 288 11.11 1.58 -16.34
CA LEU A 288 10.63 0.60 -15.35
C LEU A 288 11.72 -0.37 -14.92
N ARG A 289 12.61 -0.75 -15.86
CA ARG A 289 13.78 -1.59 -15.55
C ARG A 289 14.75 -0.86 -14.62
N ASP A 290 15.11 0.39 -14.92
CA ASP A 290 16.04 1.16 -14.09
C ASP A 290 15.48 1.38 -12.67
N VAL A 291 14.19 1.67 -12.55
CA VAL A 291 13.49 1.76 -11.26
C VAL A 291 13.53 0.41 -10.52
N TYR A 292 13.24 -0.68 -11.21
CA TYR A 292 13.29 -2.02 -10.63
C TYR A 292 14.68 -2.38 -10.12
N ASP A 293 15.74 -2.18 -10.93
CA ASP A 293 17.11 -2.52 -10.58
C ASP A 293 17.59 -1.73 -9.37
N GLU A 294 17.25 -0.44 -9.28
CA GLU A 294 17.55 0.39 -8.10
C GLU A 294 16.88 -0.16 -6.83
N TYR A 295 15.60 -0.55 -6.89
CA TYR A 295 14.92 -1.12 -5.71
C TYR A 295 15.42 -2.53 -5.35
N VAL A 296 15.88 -3.33 -6.29
CA VAL A 296 16.58 -4.60 -6.01
C VAL A 296 17.83 -4.35 -5.17
N GLU A 297 18.65 -3.37 -5.56
CA GLU A 297 19.88 -3.01 -4.83
C GLU A 297 19.57 -2.44 -3.44
N ARG A 298 18.61 -1.52 -3.33
CA ARG A 298 18.21 -0.95 -2.04
C ARG A 298 17.68 -2.00 -1.08
N ARG A 299 16.81 -2.89 -1.57
CA ARG A 299 16.27 -4.02 -0.80
C ARG A 299 17.38 -4.92 -0.27
N LYS A 300 18.26 -5.38 -1.16
CA LYS A 300 19.38 -6.25 -0.79
C LYS A 300 20.24 -5.59 0.26
N PHE A 301 20.65 -4.35 0.02
CA PHE A 301 21.49 -3.61 0.95
C PHE A 301 20.84 -3.47 2.33
N LEU A 302 19.57 -3.03 2.39
CA LEU A 302 18.88 -2.82 3.65
C LEU A 302 18.75 -4.12 4.44
N ILE A 303 18.24 -5.20 3.80
CA ILE A 303 17.97 -6.47 4.49
C ILE A 303 19.28 -7.11 5.00
N ASP A 304 20.33 -7.13 4.16
CA ASP A 304 21.65 -7.65 4.56
C ASP A 304 22.26 -6.87 5.74
N SER A 305 22.02 -5.55 5.78
CA SER A 305 22.59 -4.66 6.80
C SER A 305 21.84 -4.74 8.12
N ILE A 306 20.50 -4.68 8.11
CA ILE A 306 19.72 -4.69 9.36
C ILE A 306 19.78 -6.06 10.06
N ASN A 307 19.81 -7.17 9.31
CA ASN A 307 19.91 -8.51 9.90
C ASN A 307 21.30 -8.82 10.52
N ARG A 308 22.27 -7.93 10.36
CA ARG A 308 23.57 -8.01 11.09
C ARG A 308 23.53 -7.33 12.47
N ILE A 309 22.50 -6.52 12.72
CA ILE A 309 22.35 -5.87 14.04
C ILE A 309 21.86 -6.93 15.03
N PRO A 310 22.53 -7.10 16.19
CA PRO A 310 22.11 -8.11 17.17
C PRO A 310 20.64 -7.97 17.59
N GLY A 311 19.90 -9.09 17.55
CA GLY A 311 18.49 -9.14 17.93
C GLY A 311 17.50 -8.56 16.94
N VAL A 312 17.95 -8.02 15.81
CA VAL A 312 17.10 -7.52 14.72
C VAL A 312 16.83 -8.65 13.73
N TYR A 313 15.57 -8.80 13.31
CA TYR A 313 15.18 -9.76 12.29
C TYR A 313 14.19 -9.17 11.30
N SER A 314 14.42 -9.41 10.02
CA SER A 314 13.51 -9.12 8.92
C SER A 314 13.53 -10.26 7.93
N PRO A 315 12.37 -10.83 7.54
CA PRO A 315 12.31 -11.71 6.39
C PRO A 315 12.68 -10.95 5.12
N ILE A 316 13.09 -11.69 4.08
CA ILE A 316 13.42 -11.08 2.78
C ILE A 316 12.12 -10.74 2.05
N PRO A 317 11.84 -9.45 1.78
CA PRO A 317 10.65 -9.07 1.01
C PRO A 317 10.71 -9.60 -0.40
N MET A 318 9.62 -10.16 -0.87
CA MET A 318 9.50 -10.71 -2.23
C MET A 318 8.99 -9.68 -3.24
N GLY A 319 8.39 -8.59 -2.74
CA GLY A 319 7.89 -7.48 -3.58
C GLY A 319 7.67 -6.19 -2.78
N ALA A 320 7.07 -5.19 -3.44
CA ALA A 320 6.91 -3.82 -2.94
C ALA A 320 8.25 -3.16 -2.59
N PHE A 321 8.28 -2.16 -1.72
CA PHE A 321 9.50 -1.54 -1.21
C PHE A 321 9.41 -1.29 0.31
N TYR A 322 8.82 -2.27 1.01
CA TYR A 322 8.68 -2.29 2.46
C TYR A 322 9.16 -3.61 3.03
N THR A 323 9.50 -3.55 4.31
CA THR A 323 9.68 -4.72 5.14
C THR A 323 9.19 -4.43 6.55
N VAL A 324 8.72 -5.46 7.25
CA VAL A 324 8.49 -5.44 8.69
C VAL A 324 9.74 -6.01 9.36
N VAL A 325 10.20 -5.31 10.37
CA VAL A 325 11.43 -5.63 11.11
C VAL A 325 11.10 -5.80 12.58
N GLN A 326 11.45 -6.94 13.14
CA GLN A 326 11.41 -7.16 14.56
C GLN A 326 12.67 -6.57 15.22
N LEU A 327 12.47 -5.80 16.28
CA LEU A 327 13.52 -5.12 17.01
C LEU A 327 13.61 -5.65 18.45
N PRO A 328 14.82 -5.66 19.09
CA PRO A 328 15.00 -6.04 20.49
C PRO A 328 14.59 -4.91 21.45
N VAL A 329 13.31 -4.51 21.38
CA VAL A 329 12.75 -3.41 22.20
C VAL A 329 11.48 -3.86 22.92
N ASP A 330 11.19 -3.24 24.05
CA ASP A 330 9.99 -3.49 24.84
C ASP A 330 8.71 -3.04 24.12
N ASP A 331 8.78 -1.91 23.39
CA ASP A 331 7.64 -1.30 22.70
C ASP A 331 8.13 -0.44 21.55
N SER A 332 7.75 -0.80 20.31
CA SER A 332 8.14 -0.08 19.09
C SER A 332 7.57 1.33 18.99
N GLU A 333 6.40 1.59 19.61
CA GLU A 333 5.82 2.93 19.67
C GLU A 333 6.69 3.85 20.51
N LYS A 334 7.08 3.39 21.70
CA LYS A 334 7.99 4.14 22.59
C LYS A 334 9.35 4.34 21.93
N PHE A 335 9.91 3.29 21.34
CA PHE A 335 11.19 3.36 20.65
C PHE A 335 11.19 4.38 19.52
N CYS A 336 10.19 4.32 18.63
CA CYS A 336 10.08 5.26 17.52
C CYS A 336 9.88 6.71 17.99
N ALA A 337 9.12 6.94 19.06
CA ALA A 337 8.96 8.27 19.65
C ALA A 337 10.28 8.75 20.28
N TRP A 338 10.95 7.89 21.07
CA TRP A 338 12.22 8.19 21.71
C TRP A 338 13.32 8.54 20.71
N CYS A 339 13.40 7.85 19.57
CA CYS A 339 14.33 8.20 18.49
C CYS A 339 14.19 9.66 18.03
N LEU A 340 12.99 10.23 18.10
CA LEU A 340 12.71 11.60 17.65
C LEU A 340 12.77 12.65 18.76
N THR A 341 12.64 12.24 20.03
CA THR A 341 12.60 13.17 21.18
C THR A 341 13.90 13.26 21.95
N ASP A 342 14.52 12.11 22.24
CA ASP A 342 15.58 11.97 23.23
C ASP A 342 16.90 11.47 22.63
N PHE A 343 16.89 10.95 21.40
CA PHE A 343 18.06 10.37 20.76
C PHE A 343 18.53 11.17 19.56
N SER A 344 19.85 11.30 19.44
CA SER A 344 20.54 11.64 18.19
C SER A 344 21.96 11.10 18.23
N TYR A 345 22.47 10.69 17.08
CA TYR A 345 23.85 10.30 16.88
C TYR A 345 24.44 11.16 15.77
N GLU A 346 25.51 11.93 16.06
CA GLU A 346 26.12 12.90 15.12
C GLU A 346 25.09 13.86 14.50
N ASN A 347 24.16 14.39 15.32
CA ASN A 347 23.02 15.23 14.88
C ASN A 347 22.11 14.54 13.86
N GLN A 348 22.00 13.22 13.90
CA GLN A 348 21.13 12.42 13.01
C GLN A 348 20.22 11.51 13.82
N THR A 349 19.02 11.25 13.30
CA THR A 349 18.08 10.28 13.85
C THR A 349 17.27 9.63 12.73
N ILE A 350 16.39 8.69 13.08
CA ILE A 350 15.55 7.96 12.15
C ILE A 350 14.08 8.10 12.51
N MET A 351 13.23 8.09 11.51
CA MET A 351 11.78 7.98 11.65
C MET A 351 11.28 6.71 11.00
N MET A 352 10.69 5.82 11.80
CA MET A 352 10.11 4.55 11.38
C MET A 352 8.60 4.55 11.64
N ALA A 353 7.88 3.60 11.07
CA ALA A 353 6.46 3.40 11.39
C ALA A 353 6.31 2.21 12.35
N PRO A 354 5.87 2.43 13.61
CA PRO A 354 5.61 1.33 14.54
C PRO A 354 4.53 0.41 13.96
N ALA A 355 4.76 -0.91 14.05
CA ALA A 355 3.93 -1.86 13.32
C ALA A 355 2.63 -2.23 14.04
N SER A 356 2.48 -1.93 15.32
CA SER A 356 1.25 -2.16 16.09
C SER A 356 -0.01 -1.61 15.38
N GLY A 357 0.12 -0.46 14.70
CA GLY A 357 -0.99 0.16 13.97
C GLY A 357 -1.32 -0.46 12.61
N PHE A 358 -0.64 -1.53 12.19
CA PHE A 358 -0.94 -2.31 10.99
C PHE A 358 -1.67 -3.62 11.31
N TYR A 359 -1.87 -3.92 12.60
CA TYR A 359 -2.59 -5.08 13.10
C TYR A 359 -3.91 -4.68 13.78
N MET A 360 -4.91 -5.55 13.69
CA MET A 360 -6.14 -5.47 14.46
C MET A 360 -6.11 -6.38 15.69
N THR A 361 -5.32 -7.47 15.62
CA THR A 361 -5.18 -8.42 16.72
C THR A 361 -4.35 -7.78 17.85
N PRO A 362 -4.92 -7.68 19.08
CA PRO A 362 -4.22 -7.06 20.20
C PRO A 362 -2.87 -7.73 20.51
N GLY A 363 -1.86 -6.92 20.81
CA GLY A 363 -0.52 -7.40 21.17
C GLY A 363 0.38 -7.76 20.00
N MET A 364 -0.14 -7.79 18.78
CA MET A 364 0.68 -8.01 17.58
C MET A 364 1.48 -6.75 17.22
N GLY A 365 2.66 -6.93 16.64
CA GLY A 365 3.50 -5.84 16.15
C GLY A 365 4.11 -4.93 17.22
N HIS A 366 4.03 -5.28 18.51
CA HIS A 366 4.46 -4.41 19.62
C HIS A 366 5.97 -4.13 19.62
N ASN A 367 6.79 -5.04 19.09
CA ASN A 367 8.23 -4.88 18.93
C ASN A 367 8.65 -4.88 17.45
N GLU A 368 7.73 -4.57 16.55
CA GLU A 368 7.96 -4.52 15.11
C GLU A 368 7.85 -3.09 14.60
N VAL A 369 8.58 -2.80 13.53
CA VAL A 369 8.47 -1.55 12.77
C VAL A 369 8.38 -1.85 11.29
N ARG A 370 7.65 -1.01 10.53
CA ARG A 370 7.74 -1.03 9.08
C ARG A 370 8.82 -0.05 8.62
N LEU A 371 9.71 -0.53 7.76
CA LEU A 371 10.69 0.27 7.02
C LEU A 371 10.33 0.31 5.53
N ALA A 372 10.48 1.50 4.93
CA ALA A 372 10.43 1.69 3.49
C ALA A 372 11.85 1.94 2.96
N TYR A 373 12.32 1.15 2.00
CA TYR A 373 13.65 1.30 1.40
C TYR A 373 13.63 2.19 0.16
N VAL A 374 13.02 3.38 0.33
CA VAL A 374 12.86 4.39 -0.73
C VAL A 374 14.01 5.40 -0.80
N LEU A 375 14.88 5.46 0.21
CA LEU A 375 16.05 6.34 0.23
C LEU A 375 17.19 5.78 -0.63
N LYS A 376 18.09 6.65 -1.08
CA LYS A 376 19.34 6.25 -1.78
C LYS A 376 20.18 5.36 -0.87
N LYS A 377 21.01 4.52 -1.47
CA LYS A 377 21.82 3.52 -0.77
C LYS A 377 22.74 4.13 0.31
N ASP A 378 23.34 5.30 0.04
CA ASP A 378 24.19 5.98 1.02
C ASP A 378 23.39 6.46 2.23
N ASP A 379 22.20 7.02 2.02
CA ASP A 379 21.29 7.43 3.09
C ASP A 379 20.77 6.22 3.88
N LEU A 380 20.49 5.09 3.20
CA LEU A 380 20.14 3.84 3.86
C LEU A 380 21.28 3.32 4.74
N ALA A 381 22.54 3.45 4.29
CA ALA A 381 23.71 3.06 5.09
C ALA A 381 23.81 3.88 6.37
N GLN A 382 23.65 5.18 6.29
CA GLN A 382 23.64 6.07 7.44
C GLN A 382 22.44 5.75 8.37
N ALA A 383 21.24 5.58 7.80
CA ALA A 383 20.05 5.22 8.58
C ALA A 383 20.22 3.91 9.36
N VAL A 384 20.82 2.89 8.76
CA VAL A 384 21.12 1.61 9.44
C VAL A 384 22.15 1.79 10.57
N ASN A 385 23.20 2.60 10.36
CA ASN A 385 24.17 2.93 11.42
C ASN A 385 23.48 3.65 12.57
N VAL A 386 22.65 4.65 12.29
CA VAL A 386 21.88 5.40 13.30
C VAL A 386 20.91 4.47 14.04
N LEU A 387 20.25 3.53 13.33
CA LEU A 387 19.38 2.51 13.96
C LEU A 387 20.16 1.63 14.95
N ALA A 388 21.35 1.14 14.55
CA ALA A 388 22.18 0.32 15.41
C ALA A 388 22.57 1.07 16.70
N ARG A 389 22.99 2.34 16.58
CA ARG A 389 23.30 3.20 17.73
C ARG A 389 22.09 3.49 18.60
N ALA A 390 20.93 3.69 18.00
CA ALA A 390 19.69 3.89 18.72
C ALA A 390 19.31 2.66 19.55
N LEU A 391 19.44 1.45 19.00
CA LEU A 391 19.18 0.20 19.73
C LEU A 391 20.17 -0.06 20.86
N GLU A 392 21.46 0.31 20.68
CA GLU A 392 22.46 0.24 21.75
C GLU A 392 22.12 1.15 22.94
N ALA A 393 21.62 2.37 22.65
CA ALA A 393 21.36 3.42 23.63
C ALA A 393 19.96 3.37 24.27
N TYR A 394 19.01 2.65 23.64
CA TYR A 394 17.61 2.66 24.09
C TYR A 394 17.43 2.04 25.46
N PRO A 395 16.79 2.75 26.44
CA PRO A 395 16.61 2.23 27.78
C PRO A 395 15.73 0.99 27.89
N GLY A 396 14.80 0.80 26.94
CA GLY A 396 13.84 -0.31 26.88
C GLY A 396 14.30 -1.47 26.00
N LYS A 397 15.62 -1.63 25.73
CA LYS A 397 16.14 -2.79 25.00
C LYS A 397 15.96 -4.08 25.79
N THR A 398 15.71 -5.19 25.05
CA THR A 398 15.38 -6.51 25.63
C THR A 398 16.51 -7.53 25.57
N ILE A 399 17.66 -7.19 24.99
CA ILE A 399 18.89 -8.03 24.92
C ILE A 399 20.12 -7.21 25.25
#